data_76b7267808956eb782658c1f4405d907
#
_entry.id   76b7267808956eb782658c1f4405d907
#
_cell.length_a   1.000
_cell.length_b   1.000
_cell.length_c   1.000
_cell.angle_alpha   90.00
_cell.angle_beta   90.00
_cell.angle_gamma   90.00
#
_symmetry.space_group_name_H-M   'P 1'
#
loop_
_entity.id
_entity.type
_entity.pdbx_description
1 polymer ?
#
loop_
_entity_poly.entity_id
_entity_poly.type
_entity_poly.pdbx_seq_one_letter_code
_entity_poly.pdbx_strand_id
1 'polypeptide(L)'
;GCIAGGRNYFHINANGDAEPCVFIHYSNGNIRENTILEILKQPLFMAYHNNQPFNDNMLRPCPMLENPEILQKLVKESGAHSTDLQSPETPEHLCGKCVAYAEKWAPEAERLWKETQEKKGSRSF
;
A
#
# COMPACT_ATOMS: atom_id res chain seq x y z
N GLY A 1 4.25 10.29 0.89
CA GLY A 1 3.37 9.13 1.00
C GLY A 1 3.84 7.96 0.14
N CYS A 2 3.05 6.89 0.11
CA CYS A 2 3.34 5.70 -0.70
C CYS A 2 3.33 6.03 -2.20
N ILE A 3 4.33 5.57 -2.93
CA ILE A 3 4.48 5.85 -4.37
C ILE A 3 3.98 4.70 -5.25
N ALA A 4 3.53 3.61 -4.67
CA ALA A 4 3.08 2.41 -5.36
C ALA A 4 1.65 2.52 -5.88
N GLY A 5 1.13 1.40 -6.40
CA GLY A 5 -0.26 1.32 -6.88
C GLY A 5 -0.55 2.17 -8.10
N GLY A 6 0.44 2.39 -8.93
CA GLY A 6 0.30 3.18 -10.16
C GLY A 6 0.55 4.68 -10.00
N ARG A 7 0.88 5.16 -8.80
CA ARG A 7 1.18 6.57 -8.60
C ARG A 7 2.49 6.97 -9.28
N ASN A 8 3.60 6.32 -8.92
CA ASN A 8 4.91 6.51 -9.54
C ASN A 8 5.39 5.23 -10.19
N TYR A 9 4.92 4.07 -9.71
CA TYR A 9 5.24 2.78 -10.29
C TYR A 9 4.22 1.72 -9.89
N PHE A 10 4.28 0.57 -10.53
CA PHE A 10 3.67 -0.68 -10.11
C PHE A 10 4.55 -1.84 -10.57
N HIS A 11 4.29 -3.02 -10.05
CA HIS A 11 5.07 -4.21 -10.33
C HIS A 11 4.31 -5.19 -11.22
N ILE A 12 5.00 -5.77 -12.19
CA ILE A 12 4.46 -6.86 -13.01
C ILE A 12 5.23 -8.13 -12.64
N ASN A 13 4.51 -9.13 -12.15
CA ASN A 13 5.15 -10.39 -11.77
C ASN A 13 5.38 -11.32 -12.97
N ALA A 14 5.99 -12.47 -12.73
CA ALA A 14 6.34 -13.43 -13.79
C ALA A 14 5.12 -13.96 -14.55
N ASN A 15 3.94 -13.95 -13.94
CA ASN A 15 2.69 -14.40 -14.56
C ASN A 15 1.97 -13.27 -15.31
N GLY A 16 2.49 -12.06 -15.28
CA GLY A 16 1.90 -10.89 -15.92
C GLY A 16 0.90 -10.13 -15.07
N ASP A 17 0.69 -10.52 -13.81
CA ASP A 17 -0.21 -9.80 -12.91
C ASP A 17 0.39 -8.45 -12.52
N ALA A 18 -0.42 -7.41 -12.56
CA ALA A 18 -0.01 -6.06 -12.15
C ALA A 18 -0.34 -5.85 -10.67
N GLU A 19 0.71 -5.78 -9.86
CA GLU A 19 0.65 -5.66 -8.41
C GLU A 19 0.99 -4.22 -7.99
N PRO A 20 0.49 -3.75 -6.83
CA PRO A 20 0.80 -2.39 -6.37
C PRO A 20 2.31 -2.14 -6.20
N CYS A 21 3.03 -3.10 -5.63
CA CYS A 21 4.48 -3.06 -5.45
C CYS A 21 5.04 -4.48 -5.37
N VAL A 22 6.36 -4.61 -5.29
CA VAL A 22 7.03 -5.92 -5.23
C VAL A 22 6.72 -6.73 -3.98
N PHE A 23 6.17 -6.10 -2.95
CA PHE A 23 5.89 -6.76 -1.67
C PHE A 23 4.40 -7.11 -1.48
N ILE A 24 3.52 -6.63 -2.34
CA ILE A 24 2.08 -6.80 -2.20
C ILE A 24 1.54 -7.60 -3.39
N HIS A 25 1.20 -8.85 -3.13
CA HIS A 25 0.86 -9.86 -4.15
C HIS A 25 -0.65 -10.00 -4.30
N TYR A 26 -1.30 -8.90 -4.71
CA TYR A 26 -2.73 -8.85 -5.03
C TYR A 26 -2.94 -8.05 -6.31
N SER A 27 -3.93 -8.44 -7.10
CA SER A 27 -4.18 -7.78 -8.38
C SER A 27 -5.62 -7.97 -8.86
N ASN A 28 -6.08 -7.04 -9.71
CA ASN A 28 -7.29 -7.18 -10.52
C ASN A 28 -6.95 -7.21 -12.03
N GLY A 29 -5.66 -7.12 -12.40
CA GLY A 29 -5.29 -6.96 -13.80
C GLY A 29 -4.04 -7.72 -14.20
N ASN A 30 -3.97 -8.07 -15.50
CA ASN A 30 -2.86 -8.83 -16.07
C ASN A 30 -2.50 -8.22 -17.43
N ILE A 31 -1.20 -8.06 -17.71
CA ILE A 31 -0.73 -7.43 -18.96
C ILE A 31 -1.07 -8.23 -20.20
N ARG A 32 -1.40 -9.51 -20.07
CA ARG A 32 -1.83 -10.37 -21.20
C ARG A 32 -3.27 -10.10 -21.60
N GLU A 33 -4.07 -9.54 -20.71
CA GLU A 33 -5.51 -9.33 -20.88
C GLU A 33 -5.91 -7.86 -20.89
N ASN A 34 -5.09 -6.99 -20.28
CA ASN A 34 -5.41 -5.60 -20.08
C ASN A 34 -4.34 -4.68 -20.67
N THR A 35 -4.77 -3.52 -21.17
CA THR A 35 -3.85 -2.44 -21.57
C THR A 35 -3.26 -1.77 -20.34
N ILE A 36 -2.20 -0.99 -20.51
CA ILE A 36 -1.59 -0.21 -19.41
C ILE A 36 -2.61 0.73 -18.77
N LEU A 37 -3.46 1.39 -19.59
CA LEU A 37 -4.49 2.28 -19.05
C LEU A 37 -5.52 1.54 -18.22
N GLU A 38 -5.93 0.35 -18.66
CA GLU A 38 -6.85 -0.51 -17.90
C GLU A 38 -6.20 -0.95 -16.58
N ILE A 39 -4.93 -1.33 -16.62
CA ILE A 39 -4.16 -1.71 -15.41
C ILE A 39 -4.11 -0.56 -14.40
N LEU A 40 -3.79 0.65 -14.86
CA LEU A 40 -3.73 1.83 -13.99
C LEU A 40 -5.09 2.17 -13.36
N LYS A 41 -6.18 1.76 -14.01
CA LYS A 41 -7.55 1.97 -13.53
C LYS A 41 -8.15 0.75 -12.85
N GLN A 42 -7.36 -0.30 -12.62
CA GLN A 42 -7.89 -1.48 -11.92
C GLN A 42 -8.38 -1.11 -10.51
N PRO A 43 -9.41 -1.82 -10.00
CA PRO A 43 -10.02 -1.45 -8.71
C PRO A 43 -9.04 -1.28 -7.56
N LEU A 44 -8.04 -2.15 -7.43
CA LEU A 44 -7.04 -2.03 -6.36
C LEU A 44 -6.21 -0.76 -6.50
N PHE A 45 -5.77 -0.41 -7.72
CA PHE A 45 -4.99 0.81 -7.95
C PHE A 45 -5.83 2.06 -7.75
N MET A 46 -7.11 2.02 -8.12
CA MET A 46 -8.02 3.13 -7.86
C MET A 46 -8.30 3.28 -6.36
N ALA A 47 -8.36 2.17 -5.62
CA ALA A 47 -8.47 2.21 -4.17
C ALA A 47 -7.23 2.86 -3.54
N TYR A 48 -6.03 2.57 -4.05
CA TYR A 48 -4.80 3.27 -3.65
C TYR A 48 -4.92 4.77 -3.89
N HIS A 49 -5.31 5.15 -5.10
CA HIS A 49 -5.44 6.57 -5.47
C HIS A 49 -6.44 7.30 -4.59
N ASN A 50 -7.59 6.70 -4.35
CA ASN A 50 -8.69 7.33 -3.62
C ASN A 50 -8.46 7.42 -2.10
N ASN A 51 -7.52 6.64 -1.57
CA ASN A 51 -7.26 6.58 -0.13
C ASN A 51 -5.91 7.18 0.28
N GLN A 52 -5.19 7.79 -0.65
CA GLN A 52 -3.94 8.50 -0.33
C GLN A 52 -4.24 9.85 0.35
N PRO A 53 -3.43 10.27 1.32
CA PRO A 53 -2.38 9.49 1.99
C PRO A 53 -2.96 8.46 2.95
N PHE A 54 -2.33 7.31 3.08
CA PHE A 54 -2.79 6.25 3.98
C PHE A 54 -2.61 6.62 5.46
N ASN A 55 -1.79 7.60 5.75
CA ASN A 55 -1.57 8.13 7.07
C ASN A 55 -1.11 9.58 6.95
N ASP A 56 -1.60 10.45 7.81
CA ASP A 56 -1.17 11.85 7.84
C ASP A 56 0.30 11.98 8.24
N ASN A 57 0.82 11.00 8.98
CA ASN A 57 2.23 10.91 9.34
C ASN A 57 3.01 10.29 8.18
N MET A 58 3.87 11.08 7.53
CA MET A 58 4.66 10.64 6.38
C MET A 58 5.75 9.63 6.73
N LEU A 59 5.99 9.37 8.02
CA LEU A 59 6.87 8.29 8.48
C LEU A 59 6.12 6.95 8.57
N ARG A 60 4.82 6.94 8.29
CA ARG A 60 3.97 5.75 8.26
C ARG A 60 3.22 5.64 6.93
N PRO A 61 3.93 5.63 5.79
CA PRO A 61 3.27 5.74 4.48
C PRO A 61 2.71 4.43 3.93
N CYS A 62 3.19 3.26 4.37
CA CYS A 62 2.87 1.99 3.74
C CYS A 62 1.52 1.44 4.21
N PRO A 63 0.63 1.05 3.29
CA PRO A 63 -0.65 0.47 3.67
C PRO A 63 -0.56 -0.95 4.22
N MET A 64 0.62 -1.59 4.12
CA MET A 64 0.83 -2.94 4.65
C MET A 64 1.67 -2.91 5.93
N LEU A 65 2.86 -2.32 5.85
CA LEU A 65 3.85 -2.42 6.93
C LEU A 65 3.48 -1.57 8.15
N GLU A 66 3.08 -0.32 7.93
CA GLU A 66 2.76 0.60 9.01
C GLU A 66 1.25 0.75 9.27
N ASN A 67 0.42 0.38 8.30
CA ASN A 67 -1.05 0.52 8.38
C ASN A 67 -1.73 -0.75 7.84
N PRO A 68 -1.48 -1.93 8.43
CA PRO A 68 -1.94 -3.20 7.85
C PRO A 68 -3.45 -3.31 7.68
N GLU A 69 -4.24 -2.67 8.53
CA GLU A 69 -5.70 -2.61 8.40
C GLU A 69 -6.14 -1.92 7.12
N ILE A 70 -5.34 -0.99 6.60
CA ILE A 70 -5.67 -0.28 5.37
C ILE A 70 -5.53 -1.19 4.15
N LEU A 71 -4.44 -1.94 4.02
CA LEU A 71 -4.29 -2.89 2.92
C LEU A 71 -5.41 -3.92 2.91
N GLN A 72 -5.74 -4.45 4.09
CA GLN A 72 -6.81 -5.41 4.25
C GLN A 72 -8.14 -4.87 3.70
N LYS A 73 -8.46 -3.64 4.03
CA LYS A 73 -9.63 -2.93 3.53
C LYS A 73 -9.58 -2.75 2.00
N LEU A 74 -8.45 -2.26 1.47
CA LEU A 74 -8.32 -2.00 0.03
C LEU A 74 -8.45 -3.27 -0.81
N VAL A 75 -7.86 -4.37 -0.37
CA VAL A 75 -7.95 -5.65 -1.07
C VAL A 75 -9.39 -6.18 -1.06
N LYS A 76 -10.05 -6.12 0.08
CA LYS A 76 -11.45 -6.56 0.22
C LYS A 76 -12.39 -5.73 -0.62
N GLU A 77 -12.31 -4.41 -0.53
CA GLU A 77 -13.21 -3.51 -1.26
C GLU A 77 -13.00 -3.59 -2.77
N SER A 78 -11.78 -3.77 -3.23
CA SER A 78 -11.47 -3.85 -4.65
C SER A 78 -11.78 -5.21 -5.28
N GLY A 79 -11.95 -6.24 -4.46
CA GLY A 79 -12.11 -7.62 -4.94
C GLY A 79 -10.84 -8.19 -5.56
N ALA A 80 -9.66 -7.60 -5.25
CA ALA A 80 -8.39 -8.12 -5.76
C ALA A 80 -8.14 -9.53 -5.23
N HIS A 81 -7.54 -10.36 -6.08
CA HIS A 81 -7.18 -11.73 -5.75
C HIS A 81 -5.69 -11.85 -5.44
N SER A 82 -5.34 -12.87 -4.64
CA SER A 82 -3.94 -13.21 -4.40
C SER A 82 -3.29 -13.68 -5.71
N THR A 83 -2.10 -13.16 -6.00
CA THR A 83 -1.32 -13.51 -7.18
C THR A 83 -0.35 -14.67 -6.90
N ASP A 84 -0.27 -15.13 -5.66
CA ASP A 84 0.49 -16.32 -5.29
C ASP A 84 -0.34 -17.56 -5.64
N LEU A 85 0.01 -18.21 -6.74
CA LEU A 85 -0.72 -19.34 -7.26
C LEU A 85 -0.49 -20.63 -6.47
N GLN A 86 0.66 -20.76 -5.80
CA GLN A 86 1.01 -21.95 -5.03
C GLN A 86 0.47 -21.89 -3.60
N SER A 87 0.52 -20.71 -2.98
CA SER A 87 0.09 -20.51 -1.62
C SER A 87 -0.70 -19.21 -1.49
N PRO A 88 -1.93 -19.16 -2.04
CA PRO A 88 -2.74 -17.95 -1.93
C PRO A 88 -2.86 -17.50 -0.49
N GLU A 89 -2.61 -16.22 -0.24
CA GLU A 89 -2.63 -15.64 1.10
C GLU A 89 -3.79 -14.66 1.22
N THR A 90 -4.58 -14.79 2.30
CA THR A 90 -5.63 -13.81 2.58
C THR A 90 -5.01 -12.50 3.06
N PRO A 91 -5.66 -11.36 2.79
CA PRO A 91 -5.15 -10.08 3.31
C PRO A 91 -5.11 -10.04 4.83
N GLU A 92 -6.02 -10.73 5.52
CA GLU A 92 -6.01 -10.86 6.99
C GLU A 92 -4.74 -11.54 7.49
N HIS A 93 -4.33 -12.63 6.84
CA HIS A 93 -3.13 -13.37 7.23
C HIS A 93 -1.86 -12.53 7.00
N LEU A 94 -1.73 -11.93 5.83
CA LEU A 94 -0.60 -11.07 5.50
C LEU A 94 -0.51 -9.87 6.44
N CYS A 95 -1.61 -9.15 6.61
CA CYS A 95 -1.65 -7.95 7.43
C CYS A 95 -1.42 -8.28 8.91
N GLY A 96 -1.89 -9.43 9.37
CA GLY A 96 -1.65 -9.90 10.73
C GLY A 96 -0.16 -10.02 11.07
N LYS A 97 0.68 -10.35 10.10
CA LYS A 97 2.13 -10.42 10.28
C LYS A 97 2.78 -9.06 10.54
N CYS A 98 2.13 -7.99 10.12
CA CYS A 98 2.66 -6.63 10.20
C CYS A 98 2.20 -5.87 11.45
N VAL A 99 1.19 -6.36 12.15
CA VAL A 99 0.57 -5.65 13.30
C VAL A 99 1.59 -5.30 14.38
N ALA A 100 2.41 -6.27 14.80
CA ALA A 100 3.40 -6.04 15.85
C ALA A 100 4.41 -4.96 15.48
N TYR A 101 4.90 -4.97 14.25
CA TYR A 101 5.80 -3.95 13.74
C TYR A 101 5.13 -2.57 13.71
N ALA A 102 3.92 -2.51 13.16
CA ALA A 102 3.17 -1.27 13.06
C ALA A 102 2.92 -0.64 14.44
N GLU A 103 2.54 -1.44 15.43
CA GLU A 103 2.31 -1.00 16.80
C GLU A 103 3.58 -0.51 17.49
N LYS A 104 4.71 -1.16 17.24
CA LYS A 104 6.01 -0.73 17.80
C LYS A 104 6.50 0.56 17.18
N TRP A 105 6.34 0.70 15.87
CA TRP A 105 6.82 1.87 15.15
C TRP A 105 5.96 3.11 15.39
N ALA A 106 4.65 2.94 15.57
CA ALA A 106 3.70 4.04 15.67
C ALA A 106 4.11 5.13 16.66
N PRO A 107 4.42 4.83 17.95
CA PRO A 107 4.78 5.88 18.90
C PRO A 107 6.08 6.60 18.53
N GLU A 108 7.08 5.90 18.02
CA GLU A 108 8.32 6.50 17.56
C GLU A 108 8.10 7.39 16.34
N ALA A 109 7.30 6.92 15.38
CA ALA A 109 6.96 7.70 14.21
C ALA A 109 6.22 8.98 14.57
N GLU A 110 5.27 8.90 15.51
CA GLU A 110 4.53 10.07 15.97
C GLU A 110 5.45 11.07 16.67
N ARG A 111 6.35 10.60 17.53
CA ARG A 111 7.33 11.47 18.21
C ARG A 111 8.22 12.18 17.21
N LEU A 112 8.80 11.45 16.27
CA LEU A 112 9.70 12.00 15.25
C LEU A 112 8.97 12.95 14.31
N TRP A 113 7.75 12.62 13.92
CA TRP A 113 6.93 13.45 13.05
C TRP A 113 6.59 14.78 13.71
N LYS A 114 6.20 14.73 14.99
CA LYS A 114 5.92 15.92 15.78
C LYS A 114 7.15 16.84 15.86
N GLU A 115 8.33 16.28 16.16
CA GLU A 115 9.58 17.04 16.18
C GLU A 115 9.88 17.69 14.83
N THR A 116 9.63 16.97 13.73
CA THR A 116 9.82 17.48 12.38
C THR A 116 8.88 18.65 12.09
N GLN A 117 7.62 18.57 12.50
CA GLN A 117 6.65 19.64 12.31
C GLN A 117 7.01 20.87 13.16
N GLU A 118 7.45 20.68 14.38
CA GLU A 118 7.92 21.77 15.26
C GLU A 118 9.12 22.48 14.63
N LYS A 119 10.10 21.75 14.09
CA LYS A 119 11.26 22.33 13.40
C LYS A 119 10.86 23.11 12.15
N LYS A 120 9.90 22.60 11.37
CA LYS A 120 9.34 23.33 10.22
C LYS A 120 8.67 24.62 10.65
N GLY A 121 7.89 24.58 11.75
CA GLY A 121 7.27 25.78 12.32
C GLY A 121 8.30 26.82 12.75
N SER A 122 9.39 26.41 13.39
CA SER A 122 10.47 27.31 13.81
C SER A 122 11.31 27.86 12.66
N ARG A 123 11.25 27.22 11.47
CA ARG A 123 11.93 27.66 10.25
C ARG A 123 11.03 28.47 9.32
N SER A 124 9.79 28.70 9.69
CA SER A 124 8.90 29.48 8.84
C SER A 124 9.31 30.95 8.91
N PHE A 125 9.41 31.54 7.77
CA PHE A 125 9.87 32.92 7.60
C PHE A 125 8.71 33.88 7.41
#